data_37baef2d6f372034f08b28de8b17a876
#
_entry.id   37baef2d6f372034f08b28de8b17a876
#
_cell.length_a   1.000
_cell.length_b   1.000
_cell.length_c   1.000
_cell.angle_alpha   90.00
_cell.angle_beta   90.00
_cell.angle_gamma   90.00
#
_symmetry.space_group_name_H-M   'P 1'
#
loop_
_entity.id
_entity.type
_entity.pdbx_description
1 polymer ?
#
loop_
_entity_poly.entity_id
_entity_poly.type
_entity_poly.pdbx_seq_one_letter_code
_entity_poly.pdbx_strand_id
1 'polypeptide(L)'
;MTLSLDHLRRCAVAADLGAARTRVYAKQHGLIVDEPSVVAMNTKTGALIAVGAPAERMAGRTPANIRVIRPVNGGTVVDIEMAQRMLRAMVGAKLRRTWRLRPLLRAAVCIPHDADPLARRAALETLVGLGARRVELVDSLITAGIGCGLPVEEPEATLIVQVGAATTEIAVLSLGSIVAADKVPMGGETIDRALVQHLRNQHELLLPSQAVRPLHAALAGPFPRVTEVSGRDVATGLARTVKVDPEELRAAVQPPLTGLLDTIRAVLHRCPPDLVADLAERGVTLTGGAARLPGLDTAIRGNTGMPVNVAEEPGLCAVQGLGALIEGKVRPLGRPGPRGGRGAGFRQRRRAQAQGAAERTAELPAPAADTARAAGVAAGAAAGADAARADEREAARS
;
A
#
# COMPACT_ATOMS: atom_id res chain seq x y z
N MET A 1 -9.45 0.28 21.97
CA MET A 1 -8.36 -0.01 22.92
C MET A 1 -7.43 1.19 22.90
N THR A 2 -7.40 1.99 23.94
CA THR A 2 -6.41 3.08 24.08
C THR A 2 -5.03 2.46 24.19
N LEU A 3 -4.20 2.64 23.17
CA LEU A 3 -2.80 2.22 23.16
C LEU A 3 -2.08 2.88 24.32
N SER A 4 -1.61 2.08 25.28
CA SER A 4 -0.77 2.59 26.35
C SER A 4 0.64 2.88 25.80
N LEU A 5 0.88 4.10 25.38
CA LEU A 5 2.16 4.55 24.83
C LEU A 5 3.34 4.26 25.79
N ASP A 6 3.07 4.27 27.10
CA ASP A 6 4.09 3.95 28.11
C ASP A 6 4.53 2.46 28.03
N HIS A 7 3.63 1.55 27.65
CA HIS A 7 3.99 0.16 27.43
C HIS A 7 4.83 -0.01 26.17
N LEU A 8 4.48 0.69 25.08
CA LEU A 8 5.23 0.65 23.83
C LEU A 8 6.65 1.20 23.99
N ARG A 9 6.82 2.29 24.72
CA ARG A 9 8.14 2.86 25.03
C ARG A 9 9.07 1.92 25.78
N ARG A 10 8.54 0.89 26.44
CA ARG A 10 9.33 -0.15 27.11
C ARG A 10 9.70 -1.31 26.18
N CYS A 11 9.18 -1.34 24.96
CA CYS A 11 9.54 -2.36 23.97
C CYS A 11 10.95 -2.11 23.42
N ALA A 12 11.71 -3.19 23.27
CA ALA A 12 13.06 -3.16 22.71
C ALA A 12 13.08 -3.44 21.21
N VAL A 13 12.04 -4.13 20.72
CA VAL A 13 11.93 -4.56 19.32
C VAL A 13 10.51 -4.33 18.82
N ALA A 14 10.41 -3.93 17.57
CA ALA A 14 9.17 -3.80 16.81
C ALA A 14 9.25 -4.70 15.57
N ALA A 15 8.20 -5.47 15.30
CA ALA A 15 8.14 -6.38 14.15
C ALA A 15 6.92 -6.09 13.28
N ASP A 16 7.14 -6.13 11.97
CA ASP A 16 6.09 -6.17 10.95
C ASP A 16 6.20 -7.52 10.22
N LEU A 17 5.20 -8.38 10.44
CA LEU A 17 5.15 -9.74 9.88
C LEU A 17 4.27 -9.73 8.63
N GLY A 18 4.80 -9.21 7.52
CA GLY A 18 4.09 -9.17 6.25
C GLY A 18 4.17 -10.48 5.46
N ALA A 19 3.17 -10.74 4.60
CA ALA A 19 3.13 -11.94 3.75
C ALA A 19 4.32 -12.04 2.78
N ALA A 20 4.74 -10.91 2.20
CA ALA A 20 5.91 -10.87 1.32
C ALA A 20 7.22 -10.68 2.08
N ARG A 21 7.25 -9.80 3.07
CA ARG A 21 8.48 -9.42 3.78
C ARG A 21 8.23 -9.28 5.28
N THR A 22 9.19 -9.79 6.04
CA THR A 22 9.28 -9.61 7.48
C THR A 22 10.30 -8.52 7.77
N ARG A 23 9.88 -7.54 8.59
CA ARG A 23 10.71 -6.42 9.00
C ARG A 23 10.82 -6.34 10.50
N VAL A 24 12.03 -6.05 10.98
CA VAL A 24 12.27 -5.90 12.42
C VAL A 24 13.08 -4.63 12.66
N TYR A 25 12.55 -3.82 13.55
CA TYR A 25 13.18 -2.61 14.04
C TYR A 25 13.65 -2.82 15.48
N ALA A 26 14.88 -2.51 15.78
CA ALA A 26 15.41 -2.56 17.14
C ALA A 26 15.59 -1.14 17.68
N LYS A 27 15.11 -0.90 18.89
CA LYS A 27 15.24 0.40 19.55
C LYS A 27 16.68 0.86 19.61
N GLN A 28 16.95 2.10 19.23
CA GLN A 28 18.29 2.71 19.11
C GLN A 28 19.18 2.15 17.97
N HIS A 29 18.75 1.10 17.26
CA HIS A 29 19.53 0.49 16.18
C HIS A 29 18.84 0.64 14.81
N GLY A 30 17.57 1.07 14.77
CA GLY A 30 16.84 1.23 13.53
C GLY A 30 16.35 -0.10 12.94
N LEU A 31 16.12 -0.11 11.64
CA LEU A 31 15.69 -1.29 10.88
C LEU A 31 16.85 -2.30 10.80
N ILE A 32 16.68 -3.46 11.43
CA ILE A 32 17.72 -4.51 11.49
C ILE A 32 17.43 -5.69 10.57
N VAL A 33 16.16 -5.92 10.20
CA VAL A 33 15.73 -6.96 9.26
C VAL A 33 14.75 -6.35 8.27
N ASP A 34 14.97 -6.62 6.98
CA ASP A 34 14.01 -6.47 5.90
C ASP A 34 14.27 -7.59 4.90
N GLU A 35 13.59 -8.72 5.11
CA GLU A 35 13.82 -9.95 4.36
C GLU A 35 12.50 -10.57 3.88
N PRO A 36 12.49 -11.32 2.77
CA PRO A 36 11.33 -12.09 2.34
C PRO A 36 10.83 -13.05 3.43
N SER A 37 9.52 -13.12 3.64
CA SER A 37 8.86 -14.02 4.61
C SER A 37 8.80 -15.45 4.07
N VAL A 38 9.96 -16.05 3.80
CA VAL A 38 10.09 -17.35 3.13
C VAL A 38 11.15 -18.19 3.83
N VAL A 39 10.89 -19.48 3.96
CA VAL A 39 11.83 -20.47 4.45
C VAL A 39 11.90 -21.67 3.51
N ALA A 40 13.08 -22.27 3.36
CA ALA A 40 13.28 -23.55 2.71
C ALA A 40 13.65 -24.60 3.76
N MET A 41 12.93 -25.70 3.75
CA MET A 41 13.06 -26.79 4.74
C MET A 41 13.26 -28.14 4.04
N ASN A 42 14.11 -28.98 4.62
CA ASN A 42 14.20 -30.39 4.22
C ASN A 42 13.02 -31.15 4.82
N THR A 43 12.19 -31.77 3.96
CA THR A 43 10.99 -32.48 4.38
C THR A 43 11.26 -33.76 5.15
N LYS A 44 12.45 -34.38 4.97
CA LYS A 44 12.85 -35.62 5.65
C LYS A 44 13.41 -35.37 7.07
N THR A 45 14.20 -34.31 7.21
CA THR A 45 14.91 -34.02 8.47
C THR A 45 14.26 -32.90 9.28
N GLY A 46 13.35 -32.13 8.69
CA GLY A 46 12.80 -30.93 9.29
C GLY A 46 13.78 -29.77 9.44
N ALA A 47 15.01 -29.89 8.93
CA ALA A 47 16.04 -28.87 9.04
C ALA A 47 15.77 -27.67 8.13
N LEU A 48 15.98 -26.45 8.65
CA LEU A 48 15.99 -25.22 7.83
C LEU A 48 17.25 -25.23 6.95
N ILE A 49 17.04 -25.05 5.65
CA ILE A 49 18.12 -24.97 4.63
C ILE A 49 18.45 -23.51 4.35
N ALA A 50 17.43 -22.66 4.18
CA ALA A 50 17.58 -21.26 3.88
C ALA A 50 16.40 -20.44 4.44
N VAL A 51 16.63 -19.15 4.66
CA VAL A 51 15.63 -18.19 5.14
C VAL A 51 15.79 -16.87 4.40
N GLY A 52 14.68 -16.18 4.12
CA GLY A 52 14.69 -14.90 3.43
C GLY A 52 15.05 -15.00 1.94
N ALA A 53 15.83 -14.05 1.44
CA ALA A 53 16.17 -13.97 0.02
C ALA A 53 16.82 -15.25 -0.56
N PRO A 54 17.69 -16.00 0.15
CA PRO A 54 18.16 -17.29 -0.33
C PRO A 54 17.03 -18.32 -0.54
N ALA A 55 16.06 -18.40 0.38
CA ALA A 55 14.92 -19.31 0.28
C ALA A 55 13.97 -18.89 -0.86
N GLU A 56 13.76 -17.59 -1.05
CA GLU A 56 12.93 -17.07 -2.14
C GLU A 56 13.51 -17.46 -3.51
N ARG A 57 14.84 -17.41 -3.70
CA ARG A 57 15.49 -17.86 -4.95
C ARG A 57 15.34 -19.35 -5.23
N MET A 58 15.07 -20.15 -4.20
CA MET A 58 14.83 -21.58 -4.32
C MET A 58 13.40 -21.92 -4.75
N ALA A 59 12.45 -20.98 -4.63
CA ALA A 59 11.04 -21.20 -4.97
C ALA A 59 10.90 -21.67 -6.44
N GLY A 60 10.16 -22.75 -6.65
CA GLY A 60 9.94 -23.35 -7.98
C GLY A 60 11.15 -24.09 -8.57
N ARG A 61 12.27 -24.21 -7.84
CA ARG A 61 13.52 -24.84 -8.31
C ARG A 61 14.02 -25.96 -7.39
N THR A 62 13.22 -26.35 -6.40
CA THR A 62 13.60 -27.31 -5.38
C THR A 62 13.26 -28.76 -5.80
N PRO A 63 14.11 -29.74 -5.45
CA PRO A 63 13.77 -31.14 -5.54
C PRO A 63 12.69 -31.52 -4.50
N ALA A 64 12.07 -32.68 -4.64
CA ALA A 64 10.92 -33.12 -3.81
C ALA A 64 11.19 -33.16 -2.30
N ASN A 65 12.45 -33.32 -1.88
CA ASN A 65 12.84 -33.34 -0.47
C ASN A 65 13.07 -31.94 0.13
N ILE A 66 12.90 -30.87 -0.65
CA ILE A 66 13.02 -29.49 -0.16
C ILE A 66 11.71 -28.77 -0.45
N ARG A 67 11.09 -28.23 0.60
CA ARG A 67 9.86 -27.44 0.51
C ARG A 67 10.12 -25.98 0.87
N VAL A 68 9.65 -25.08 -0.01
CA VAL A 68 9.62 -23.65 0.28
C VAL A 68 8.27 -23.29 0.90
N ILE A 69 8.29 -22.62 2.05
CA ILE A 69 7.12 -22.33 2.88
C ILE A 69 7.07 -20.83 3.14
N ARG A 70 5.86 -20.25 3.09
CA ARG A 70 5.56 -18.89 3.54
C ARG A 70 4.76 -18.98 4.84
N PRO A 71 5.36 -18.73 6.00
CA PRO A 71 4.68 -18.89 7.30
C PRO A 71 3.73 -17.74 7.62
N VAL A 72 3.70 -16.70 6.80
CA VAL A 72 2.79 -15.55 6.92
C VAL A 72 2.00 -15.42 5.63
N ASN A 73 0.68 -15.30 5.75
CA ASN A 73 -0.23 -15.10 4.63
C ASN A 73 -1.31 -14.07 5.02
N GLY A 74 -1.67 -13.17 4.09
CA GLY A 74 -2.70 -12.15 4.34
C GLY A 74 -2.42 -11.24 5.54
N GLY A 75 -1.14 -11.03 5.89
CA GLY A 75 -0.74 -10.26 7.08
C GLY A 75 -0.87 -11.03 8.40
N THR A 76 -1.21 -12.32 8.37
CA THR A 76 -1.39 -13.20 9.52
C THR A 76 -0.39 -14.34 9.52
N VAL A 77 0.07 -14.74 10.71
CA VAL A 77 0.92 -15.93 10.87
C VAL A 77 0.05 -17.17 10.77
N VAL A 78 0.32 -18.01 9.75
CA VAL A 78 -0.40 -19.27 9.50
C VAL A 78 0.36 -20.51 9.98
N ASP A 79 1.67 -20.37 10.18
CA ASP A 79 2.53 -21.43 10.75
C ASP A 79 3.44 -20.79 11.79
N ILE A 80 3.03 -20.93 13.07
CA ILE A 80 3.70 -20.30 14.21
C ILE A 80 5.10 -20.85 14.40
N GLU A 81 5.29 -22.16 14.32
CA GLU A 81 6.59 -22.80 14.51
C GLU A 81 7.58 -22.32 13.44
N MET A 82 7.15 -22.33 12.21
CA MET A 82 8.00 -21.93 11.10
C MET A 82 8.30 -20.42 11.13
N ALA A 83 7.32 -19.57 11.52
CA ALA A 83 7.53 -18.15 11.73
C ALA A 83 8.54 -17.87 12.86
N GLN A 84 8.47 -18.60 13.96
CA GLN A 84 9.46 -18.51 15.04
C GLN A 84 10.87 -18.90 14.57
N ARG A 85 10.98 -20.00 13.82
CA ARG A 85 12.26 -20.47 13.27
C ARG A 85 12.83 -19.47 12.28
N MET A 86 11.98 -18.92 11.40
CA MET A 86 12.32 -17.87 10.45
C MET A 86 12.87 -16.63 11.18
N LEU A 87 12.12 -16.10 12.15
CA LEU A 87 12.55 -14.91 12.91
C LEU A 87 13.85 -15.14 13.67
N ARG A 88 13.99 -16.30 14.34
CA ARG A 88 15.26 -16.63 15.04
C ARG A 88 16.45 -16.64 14.09
N ALA A 89 16.28 -17.15 12.87
CA ALA A 89 17.34 -17.17 11.87
C ALA A 89 17.67 -15.75 11.36
N MET A 90 16.65 -14.93 11.06
CA MET A 90 16.83 -13.57 10.57
C MET A 90 17.44 -12.63 11.60
N VAL A 91 16.95 -12.71 12.85
CA VAL A 91 17.34 -11.81 13.94
C VAL A 91 18.59 -12.31 14.65
N GLY A 92 18.75 -13.62 14.78
CA GLY A 92 19.79 -14.24 15.60
C GLY A 92 21.22 -13.88 15.20
N ALA A 93 21.49 -13.70 13.91
CA ALA A 93 22.80 -13.29 13.43
C ALA A 93 23.12 -11.82 13.78
N LYS A 94 22.11 -10.95 13.77
CA LYS A 94 22.27 -9.49 13.96
C LYS A 94 22.18 -9.07 15.43
N LEU A 95 21.43 -9.78 16.25
CA LEU A 95 21.22 -9.45 17.67
C LEU A 95 22.02 -10.32 18.65
N ARG A 96 22.74 -11.36 18.22
CA ARG A 96 23.56 -12.21 19.11
C ARG A 96 24.49 -11.42 20.01
N ARG A 97 25.02 -10.30 19.53
CA ARG A 97 25.94 -9.44 20.28
C ARG A 97 25.21 -8.60 21.33
N THR A 98 23.99 -8.14 21.02
CA THR A 98 23.19 -7.25 21.88
C THR A 98 22.33 -8.02 22.87
N TRP A 99 21.84 -9.22 22.51
CA TRP A 99 20.91 -10.02 23.31
C TRP A 99 21.56 -11.04 24.26
N ARG A 100 22.84 -11.36 24.08
CA ARG A 100 23.57 -12.18 25.04
C ARG A 100 23.59 -11.57 26.46
N LEU A 101 23.39 -10.26 26.55
CA LEU A 101 23.51 -9.51 27.81
C LEU A 101 22.15 -9.04 28.37
N ARG A 102 21.07 -9.08 27.59
CA ARG A 102 19.72 -8.68 28.06
C ARG A 102 18.64 -9.53 27.36
N PRO A 103 17.90 -10.35 28.10
CA PRO A 103 16.76 -11.08 27.53
C PRO A 103 15.76 -10.06 26.98
N LEU A 104 15.17 -10.34 25.81
CA LEU A 104 14.09 -9.55 25.25
C LEU A 104 12.89 -9.59 26.20
N LEU A 105 12.63 -8.50 26.92
CA LEU A 105 11.56 -8.45 27.91
C LEU A 105 10.22 -8.06 27.28
N ARG A 106 10.24 -7.16 26.29
CA ARG A 106 9.04 -6.64 25.61
C ARG A 106 9.30 -6.42 24.13
N ALA A 107 8.31 -6.78 23.31
CA ALA A 107 8.28 -6.52 21.89
C ALA A 107 6.94 -5.91 21.48
N ALA A 108 6.91 -5.25 20.34
CA ALA A 108 5.68 -4.80 19.69
C ALA A 108 5.56 -5.45 18.30
N VAL A 109 4.34 -5.72 17.84
CA VAL A 109 4.10 -6.28 16.51
C VAL A 109 2.90 -5.62 15.85
N CYS A 110 3.05 -5.30 14.57
CA CYS A 110 1.94 -4.86 13.73
C CYS A 110 0.98 -6.03 13.48
N ILE A 111 -0.31 -5.76 13.59
CA ILE A 111 -1.37 -6.70 13.22
C ILE A 111 -2.38 -5.99 12.31
N PRO A 112 -3.04 -6.70 11.39
CA PRO A 112 -4.14 -6.15 10.62
C PRO A 112 -5.26 -5.62 11.52
N HIS A 113 -5.97 -4.60 11.05
CA HIS A 113 -7.07 -3.98 11.82
C HIS A 113 -8.16 -4.99 12.21
N ASP A 114 -8.53 -5.85 11.27
CA ASP A 114 -9.55 -6.88 11.42
C ASP A 114 -9.02 -8.22 11.93
N ALA A 115 -7.80 -8.26 12.49
CA ALA A 115 -7.21 -9.50 12.98
C ALA A 115 -8.11 -10.19 14.00
N ASP A 116 -8.47 -11.43 13.70
CA ASP A 116 -9.26 -12.28 14.58
C ASP A 116 -8.46 -12.72 15.85
N PRO A 117 -9.11 -13.31 16.85
CA PRO A 117 -8.42 -13.74 18.06
C PRO A 117 -7.30 -14.76 17.80
N LEU A 118 -7.45 -15.62 16.79
CA LEU A 118 -6.44 -16.63 16.44
C LEU A 118 -5.20 -15.97 15.83
N ALA A 119 -5.40 -15.04 14.89
CA ALA A 119 -4.33 -14.26 14.27
C ALA A 119 -3.56 -13.42 15.30
N ARG A 120 -4.28 -12.78 16.23
CA ARG A 120 -3.68 -12.04 17.36
C ARG A 120 -2.82 -12.94 18.23
N ARG A 121 -3.33 -14.13 18.58
CA ARG A 121 -2.60 -15.13 19.36
C ARG A 121 -1.38 -15.65 18.61
N ALA A 122 -1.49 -15.95 17.32
CA ALA A 122 -0.38 -16.42 16.50
C ALA A 122 0.76 -15.40 16.43
N ALA A 123 0.46 -14.11 16.28
CA ALA A 123 1.44 -13.04 16.31
C ALA A 123 2.13 -12.94 17.69
N LEU A 124 1.36 -13.02 18.78
CA LEU A 124 1.89 -13.07 20.15
C LEU A 124 2.85 -14.24 20.36
N GLU A 125 2.41 -15.46 20.06
CA GLU A 125 3.20 -16.69 20.26
C GLU A 125 4.47 -16.69 19.41
N THR A 126 4.42 -16.09 18.23
CA THR A 126 5.60 -15.96 17.36
C THR A 126 6.69 -15.15 18.04
N LEU A 127 6.37 -14.00 18.65
CA LEU A 127 7.36 -13.18 19.36
C LEU A 127 7.75 -13.72 20.74
N VAL A 128 6.82 -14.38 21.43
CA VAL A 128 7.14 -15.12 22.66
C VAL A 128 8.17 -16.21 22.36
N GLY A 129 8.02 -16.94 21.25
CA GLY A 129 9.00 -17.91 20.78
C GLY A 129 10.38 -17.30 20.46
N LEU A 130 10.44 -16.02 20.16
CA LEU A 130 11.70 -15.29 20.00
C LEU A 130 12.35 -14.89 21.33
N GLY A 131 11.64 -15.04 22.45
CA GLY A 131 12.10 -14.73 23.80
C GLY A 131 11.46 -13.49 24.43
N ALA A 132 10.45 -12.89 23.79
CA ALA A 132 9.70 -11.80 24.38
C ALA A 132 8.82 -12.27 25.54
N ARG A 133 8.91 -11.63 26.71
CA ARG A 133 8.03 -11.92 27.85
C ARG A 133 6.69 -11.20 27.76
N ARG A 134 6.65 -10.07 27.10
CA ARG A 134 5.42 -9.30 26.84
C ARG A 134 5.45 -8.80 25.42
N VAL A 135 4.32 -8.90 24.74
CA VAL A 135 4.14 -8.47 23.35
C VAL A 135 2.95 -7.52 23.30
N GLU A 136 3.17 -6.34 22.75
CA GLU A 136 2.13 -5.35 22.49
C GLU A 136 1.68 -5.47 21.04
N LEU A 137 0.38 -5.63 20.82
CA LEU A 137 -0.21 -5.67 19.48
C LEU A 137 -0.63 -4.27 19.07
N VAL A 138 -0.19 -3.83 17.91
CA VAL A 138 -0.47 -2.49 17.38
C VAL A 138 -1.08 -2.61 15.99
N ASP A 139 -2.11 -1.82 15.73
CA ASP A 139 -2.78 -1.79 14.43
C ASP A 139 -1.81 -1.32 13.32
N SER A 140 -1.78 -2.06 12.21
CA SER A 140 -0.88 -1.79 11.07
C SER A 140 -1.19 -0.46 10.39
N LEU A 141 -2.47 -0.07 10.31
CA LEU A 141 -2.89 1.18 9.67
C LEU A 141 -2.47 2.40 10.48
N ILE A 142 -2.59 2.33 11.83
CA ILE A 142 -2.13 3.41 12.72
C ILE A 142 -0.61 3.55 12.62
N THR A 143 0.13 2.43 12.69
CA THR A 143 1.59 2.48 12.56
C THR A 143 2.04 2.95 11.20
N ALA A 144 1.37 2.54 10.12
CA ALA A 144 1.67 3.02 8.78
C ALA A 144 1.40 4.52 8.63
N GLY A 145 0.29 5.03 9.18
CA GLY A 145 -0.01 6.47 9.21
C GLY A 145 1.09 7.28 9.91
N ILE A 146 1.54 6.82 11.07
CA ILE A 146 2.66 7.42 11.80
C ILE A 146 3.95 7.38 10.97
N GLY A 147 4.24 6.24 10.34
CA GLY A 147 5.43 6.06 9.52
C GLY A 147 5.44 6.89 8.23
N CYS A 148 4.26 7.22 7.70
CA CYS A 148 4.11 8.17 6.59
C CYS A 148 4.21 9.65 7.05
N GLY A 149 4.33 9.91 8.35
CA GLY A 149 4.34 11.27 8.91
C GLY A 149 2.96 11.96 8.86
N LEU A 150 1.88 11.19 8.78
CA LEU A 150 0.52 11.73 8.84
C LEU A 150 0.23 12.26 10.24
N PRO A 151 -0.58 13.33 10.38
CA PRO A 151 -0.96 13.90 11.68
C PRO A 151 -2.06 13.06 12.35
N VAL A 152 -1.78 11.77 12.59
CA VAL A 152 -2.77 10.81 13.10
C VAL A 152 -3.35 11.21 14.45
N GLU A 153 -2.62 12.03 15.24
CA GLU A 153 -3.02 12.45 16.59
C GLU A 153 -3.86 13.74 16.58
N GLU A 154 -3.93 14.42 15.44
CA GLU A 154 -4.66 15.69 15.31
C GLU A 154 -6.15 15.43 15.00
N PRO A 155 -7.04 16.41 15.31
CA PRO A 155 -8.46 16.31 14.99
C PRO A 155 -8.72 16.56 13.50
N GLU A 156 -7.89 16.03 12.64
CA GLU A 156 -7.95 16.13 11.19
C GLU A 156 -7.98 14.74 10.59
N ALA A 157 -8.89 14.51 9.64
CA ALA A 157 -9.02 13.21 9.02
C ALA A 157 -7.93 12.97 7.96
N THR A 158 -7.41 11.75 7.93
CA THR A 158 -6.49 11.28 6.87
C THR A 158 -6.93 9.94 6.34
N LEU A 159 -6.95 9.78 5.01
CA LEU A 159 -7.25 8.51 4.35
C LEU A 159 -5.95 7.79 4.00
N ILE A 160 -5.78 6.60 4.55
CA ILE A 160 -4.64 5.73 4.27
C ILE A 160 -5.11 4.47 3.56
N VAL A 161 -4.38 4.09 2.51
CA VAL A 161 -4.56 2.84 1.77
C VAL A 161 -3.26 2.06 1.80
N GLN A 162 -3.22 0.99 2.57
CA GLN A 162 -2.05 0.14 2.75
C GLN A 162 -2.12 -1.07 1.81
N VAL A 163 -1.42 -0.99 0.68
CA VAL A 163 -1.41 -2.04 -0.35
C VAL A 163 -0.30 -3.04 -0.04
N GLY A 164 -0.69 -4.18 0.51
CA GLY A 164 0.20 -5.29 0.84
C GLY A 164 0.45 -6.24 -0.33
N ALA A 165 1.03 -7.40 -0.03
CA ALA A 165 1.22 -8.46 -1.02
C ALA A 165 -0.08 -9.22 -1.32
N ALA A 166 -0.82 -9.60 -0.28
CA ALA A 166 -2.03 -10.43 -0.40
C ALA A 166 -3.32 -9.64 -0.17
N THR A 167 -3.26 -8.56 0.62
CA THR A 167 -4.43 -7.78 1.03
C THR A 167 -4.13 -6.29 0.97
N THR A 168 -5.19 -5.49 0.78
CA THR A 168 -5.15 -4.05 0.96
C THR A 168 -6.10 -3.66 2.09
N GLU A 169 -5.59 -2.86 3.01
CA GLU A 169 -6.36 -2.28 4.11
C GLU A 169 -6.54 -0.79 3.86
N ILE A 170 -7.73 -0.29 4.12
CA ILE A 170 -8.13 1.09 3.89
C ILE A 170 -8.69 1.63 5.20
N ALA A 171 -8.26 2.83 5.63
CA ALA A 171 -8.83 3.46 6.81
C ALA A 171 -8.83 4.97 6.73
N VAL A 172 -9.82 5.56 7.38
CA VAL A 172 -9.84 6.97 7.79
C VAL A 172 -9.37 7.04 9.24
N LEU A 173 -8.28 7.79 9.45
CA LEU A 173 -7.66 8.00 10.75
C LEU A 173 -7.94 9.42 11.23
N SER A 174 -8.29 9.56 12.50
CA SER A 174 -8.43 10.86 13.19
C SER A 174 -8.26 10.67 14.69
N LEU A 175 -7.67 11.61 15.38
CA LEU A 175 -7.48 11.61 16.85
C LEU A 175 -6.85 10.30 17.38
N GLY A 176 -5.88 9.72 16.65
CA GLY A 176 -5.19 8.49 17.01
C GLY A 176 -6.04 7.22 16.93
N SER A 177 -7.20 7.30 16.27
CA SER A 177 -8.16 6.20 16.16
C SER A 177 -8.58 5.97 14.70
N ILE A 178 -9.06 4.77 14.43
CA ILE A 178 -9.67 4.43 13.15
C ILE A 178 -11.15 4.78 13.23
N VAL A 179 -11.59 5.69 12.34
CA VAL A 179 -12.99 6.14 12.23
C VAL A 179 -13.81 5.19 11.38
N ALA A 180 -13.26 4.80 10.24
CA ALA A 180 -13.84 3.82 9.33
C ALA A 180 -12.70 3.02 8.70
N ALA A 181 -12.86 1.72 8.56
CA ALA A 181 -11.89 0.88 7.89
C ALA A 181 -12.58 -0.26 7.14
N ASP A 182 -11.87 -0.76 6.14
CA ASP A 182 -12.25 -1.98 5.41
C ASP A 182 -11.00 -2.66 4.86
N LYS A 183 -11.17 -3.90 4.38
CA LYS A 183 -10.11 -4.72 3.83
C LYS A 183 -10.59 -5.47 2.59
N VAL A 184 -9.74 -5.54 1.59
CA VAL A 184 -10.00 -6.29 0.36
C VAL A 184 -8.88 -7.32 0.13
N PRO A 185 -9.20 -8.56 -0.33
CA PRO A 185 -8.20 -9.60 -0.64
C PRO A 185 -7.52 -9.31 -1.98
N MET A 186 -6.99 -8.10 -2.13
CA MET A 186 -6.27 -7.59 -3.28
C MET A 186 -4.91 -7.04 -2.82
N GLY A 187 -3.87 -7.41 -3.49
CA GLY A 187 -2.50 -6.93 -3.26
C GLY A 187 -1.62 -7.25 -4.44
N GLY A 188 -0.31 -7.05 -4.30
CA GLY A 188 0.66 -7.32 -5.37
C GLY A 188 0.58 -8.73 -5.94
N GLU A 189 0.40 -9.74 -5.08
CA GLU A 189 0.28 -11.14 -5.51
C GLU A 189 -1.02 -11.42 -6.30
N THR A 190 -2.08 -10.64 -6.06
CA THR A 190 -3.33 -10.77 -6.82
C THR A 190 -3.15 -10.24 -8.24
N ILE A 191 -2.42 -9.13 -8.38
CA ILE A 191 -2.05 -8.59 -9.69
C ILE A 191 -1.12 -9.54 -10.42
N ASP A 192 -0.09 -10.07 -9.75
CA ASP A 192 0.81 -11.07 -10.33
C ASP A 192 0.06 -12.29 -10.85
N ARG A 193 -0.89 -12.79 -10.05
CA ARG A 193 -1.71 -13.94 -10.41
C ARG A 193 -2.61 -13.64 -11.62
N ALA A 194 -3.22 -12.47 -11.68
CA ALA A 194 -4.05 -12.04 -12.80
C ALA A 194 -3.23 -12.00 -14.11
N LEU A 195 -2.02 -11.45 -14.08
CA LEU A 195 -1.11 -11.42 -15.22
C LEU A 195 -0.67 -12.83 -15.67
N VAL A 196 -0.28 -13.67 -14.73
CA VAL A 196 0.12 -15.07 -15.03
C VAL A 196 -1.04 -15.86 -15.62
N GLN A 197 -2.24 -15.70 -15.06
CA GLN A 197 -3.44 -16.38 -15.56
C GLN A 197 -3.84 -15.89 -16.96
N HIS A 198 -3.74 -14.60 -17.20
CA HIS A 198 -3.99 -14.01 -18.52
C HIS A 198 -3.05 -14.60 -19.57
N LEU A 199 -1.73 -14.60 -19.32
CA LEU A 199 -0.75 -15.14 -20.25
C LEU A 199 -0.92 -16.65 -20.47
N ARG A 200 -1.31 -17.39 -19.45
CA ARG A 200 -1.63 -18.80 -19.59
C ARG A 200 -2.84 -19.03 -20.50
N ASN A 201 -3.90 -18.23 -20.32
CA ASN A 201 -5.17 -18.44 -21.03
C ASN A 201 -5.12 -17.91 -22.48
N GLN A 202 -4.49 -16.75 -22.70
CA GLN A 202 -4.50 -16.10 -24.02
C GLN A 202 -3.31 -16.50 -24.88
N HIS A 203 -2.17 -16.74 -24.26
CA HIS A 203 -0.92 -17.02 -24.97
C HIS A 203 -0.40 -18.43 -24.75
N GLU A 204 -1.13 -19.29 -24.00
CA GLU A 204 -0.70 -20.66 -23.65
C GLU A 204 0.73 -20.69 -23.06
N LEU A 205 1.11 -19.65 -22.30
CA LEU A 205 2.45 -19.45 -21.77
C LEU A 205 2.46 -19.59 -20.24
N LEU A 206 3.28 -20.52 -19.73
CA LEU A 206 3.54 -20.66 -18.30
C LEU A 206 4.76 -19.85 -17.91
N LEU A 207 4.54 -18.88 -17.01
CA LEU A 207 5.61 -18.02 -16.53
C LEU A 207 6.27 -18.58 -15.27
N PRO A 208 7.60 -18.45 -15.14
CA PRO A 208 8.29 -18.57 -13.86
C PRO A 208 7.85 -17.42 -12.94
N SER A 209 7.71 -17.68 -11.63
CA SER A 209 7.28 -16.67 -10.65
C SER A 209 8.11 -15.37 -10.67
N GLN A 210 9.38 -15.46 -11.08
CA GLN A 210 10.29 -14.30 -11.15
C GLN A 210 10.13 -13.47 -12.43
N ALA A 211 9.45 -14.00 -13.46
CA ALA A 211 9.24 -13.31 -14.74
C ALA A 211 8.06 -12.32 -14.74
N VAL A 212 7.29 -12.27 -13.64
CA VAL A 212 6.13 -11.38 -13.53
C VAL A 212 6.52 -9.92 -13.28
N ARG A 213 7.59 -9.67 -12.51
CA ARG A 213 8.05 -8.30 -12.18
C ARG A 213 8.30 -7.40 -13.39
N PRO A 214 8.95 -7.87 -14.48
CA PRO A 214 9.11 -7.06 -15.69
C PRO A 214 7.78 -6.63 -16.32
N LEU A 215 6.70 -7.41 -16.15
CA LEU A 215 5.37 -7.08 -16.67
C LEU A 215 4.75 -5.89 -15.98
N HIS A 216 5.09 -5.65 -14.70
CA HIS A 216 4.64 -4.44 -14.02
C HIS A 216 5.11 -3.17 -14.72
N ALA A 217 6.31 -3.16 -15.27
CA ALA A 217 6.81 -2.01 -16.02
C ALA A 217 5.97 -1.74 -17.30
N ALA A 218 5.39 -2.78 -17.89
CA ALA A 218 4.52 -2.63 -19.06
C ALA A 218 3.15 -2.03 -18.71
N LEU A 219 2.73 -2.08 -17.43
CA LEU A 219 1.51 -1.41 -16.96
C LEU A 219 1.70 0.11 -16.83
N ALA A 220 2.95 0.58 -16.73
CA ALA A 220 3.33 1.95 -16.44
C ALA A 220 3.54 2.78 -17.70
N GLY A 221 2.59 3.35 -18.29
CA GLY A 221 2.90 4.37 -19.30
C GLY A 221 1.81 4.63 -20.33
N PRO A 222 1.77 5.86 -20.88
CA PRO A 222 0.79 6.24 -21.89
C PRO A 222 1.07 5.65 -23.27
N PHE A 223 2.27 5.09 -23.49
CA PHE A 223 2.65 4.54 -24.79
C PHE A 223 2.83 3.02 -24.70
N PRO A 224 2.01 2.24 -25.41
CA PRO A 224 2.12 0.79 -25.43
C PRO A 224 3.43 0.40 -26.15
N ARG A 225 4.44 -0.04 -25.38
CA ARG A 225 5.55 -0.78 -25.94
C ARG A 225 5.24 -2.24 -25.82
N VAL A 226 5.07 -2.91 -26.95
CA VAL A 226 4.94 -4.36 -27.01
C VAL A 226 6.04 -4.99 -26.15
N THR A 227 5.64 -5.77 -25.17
CA THR A 227 6.56 -6.39 -24.22
C THR A 227 6.81 -7.83 -24.65
N GLU A 228 8.07 -8.22 -24.78
CA GLU A 228 8.43 -9.62 -25.04
C GLU A 228 8.50 -10.38 -23.71
N VAL A 229 7.76 -11.50 -23.66
CA VAL A 229 7.63 -12.32 -22.48
C VAL A 229 8.05 -13.74 -22.81
N SER A 230 9.04 -14.26 -22.07
CA SER A 230 9.54 -15.62 -22.25
C SER A 230 9.01 -16.54 -21.15
N GLY A 231 8.56 -17.71 -21.53
CA GLY A 231 8.05 -18.71 -20.63
C GLY A 231 8.11 -20.12 -21.25
N ARG A 232 7.39 -21.06 -20.63
CA ARG A 232 7.22 -22.41 -21.15
C ARG A 232 5.88 -22.51 -21.86
N ASP A 233 5.90 -22.92 -23.09
CA ASP A 233 4.71 -23.25 -23.88
C ASP A 233 3.93 -24.39 -23.22
N VAL A 234 2.61 -24.26 -23.09
CA VAL A 234 1.75 -25.25 -22.41
C VAL A 234 1.65 -26.54 -23.19
N ALA A 235 1.56 -26.47 -24.53
CA ALA A 235 1.34 -27.63 -25.38
C ALA A 235 2.63 -28.44 -25.60
N THR A 236 3.72 -27.75 -25.91
CA THR A 236 4.99 -28.39 -26.29
C THR A 236 5.96 -28.62 -25.13
N GLY A 237 5.78 -27.85 -24.02
CA GLY A 237 6.69 -27.85 -22.88
C GLY A 237 8.02 -27.12 -23.12
N LEU A 238 8.24 -26.59 -24.33
CA LEU A 238 9.48 -25.91 -24.72
C LEU A 238 9.48 -24.43 -24.33
N ALA A 239 10.66 -23.81 -24.34
CA ALA A 239 10.79 -22.37 -24.15
C ALA A 239 10.18 -21.63 -25.36
N ARG A 240 9.34 -20.63 -25.06
CA ARG A 240 8.68 -19.78 -26.06
C ARG A 240 8.68 -18.33 -25.60
N THR A 241 8.86 -17.40 -26.55
CA THR A 241 8.73 -15.98 -26.33
C THR A 241 7.52 -15.45 -27.10
N VAL A 242 6.67 -14.68 -26.44
CA VAL A 242 5.48 -14.05 -27.04
C VAL A 242 5.57 -12.54 -26.89
N LYS A 243 4.98 -11.82 -27.85
CA LYS A 243 4.78 -10.38 -27.79
C LYS A 243 3.40 -10.12 -27.19
N VAL A 244 3.37 -9.31 -26.15
CA VAL A 244 2.16 -9.02 -25.38
C VAL A 244 1.86 -7.53 -25.47
N ASP A 245 0.61 -7.18 -25.74
CA ASP A 245 0.16 -5.81 -25.74
C ASP A 245 -0.06 -5.34 -24.28
N PRO A 246 0.51 -4.21 -23.85
CA PRO A 246 0.23 -3.63 -22.55
C PRO A 246 -1.26 -3.41 -22.24
N GLU A 247 -2.11 -3.15 -23.25
CA GLU A 247 -3.55 -2.97 -23.04
C GLU A 247 -4.23 -4.26 -22.56
N GLU A 248 -3.85 -5.41 -23.11
CA GLU A 248 -4.38 -6.68 -22.61
C GLU A 248 -3.93 -7.00 -21.19
N LEU A 249 -2.70 -6.58 -20.80
CA LEU A 249 -2.23 -6.71 -19.42
C LEU A 249 -3.01 -5.78 -18.48
N ARG A 250 -3.31 -4.54 -18.91
CA ARG A 250 -4.15 -3.61 -18.13
C ARG A 250 -5.56 -4.15 -17.97
N ALA A 251 -6.15 -4.69 -19.02
CA ALA A 251 -7.46 -5.33 -18.96
C ALA A 251 -7.48 -6.52 -17.98
N ALA A 252 -6.42 -7.31 -17.94
CA ALA A 252 -6.30 -8.45 -17.03
C ALA A 252 -6.27 -8.04 -15.54
N VAL A 253 -5.72 -6.87 -15.20
CA VAL A 253 -5.64 -6.39 -13.83
C VAL A 253 -6.84 -5.53 -13.39
N GLN A 254 -7.73 -5.17 -14.30
CA GLN A 254 -8.92 -4.36 -14.00
C GLN A 254 -9.85 -4.96 -12.93
N PRO A 255 -10.22 -6.26 -12.97
CA PRO A 255 -11.15 -6.80 -11.98
C PRO A 255 -10.68 -6.65 -10.53
N PRO A 256 -9.44 -7.01 -10.15
CA PRO A 256 -8.96 -6.78 -8.79
C PRO A 256 -8.86 -5.29 -8.42
N LEU A 257 -8.55 -4.40 -9.36
CA LEU A 257 -8.52 -2.96 -9.12
C LEU A 257 -9.92 -2.40 -8.86
N THR A 258 -10.93 -2.85 -9.60
CA THR A 258 -12.32 -2.44 -9.37
C THR A 258 -12.77 -2.76 -7.95
N GLY A 259 -12.49 -3.96 -7.46
CA GLY A 259 -12.80 -4.34 -6.07
C GLY A 259 -12.13 -3.45 -5.03
N LEU A 260 -10.89 -3.03 -5.27
CA LEU A 260 -10.21 -2.05 -4.41
C LEU A 260 -10.92 -0.69 -4.43
N LEU A 261 -11.24 -0.18 -5.62
CA LEU A 261 -11.87 1.13 -5.79
C LEU A 261 -13.26 1.19 -5.12
N ASP A 262 -14.03 0.12 -5.25
CA ASP A 262 -15.35 -0.01 -4.60
C ASP A 262 -15.22 -0.05 -3.07
N THR A 263 -14.17 -0.72 -2.55
CA THR A 263 -13.90 -0.75 -1.11
C THR A 263 -13.49 0.63 -0.59
N ILE A 264 -12.67 1.39 -1.33
CA ILE A 264 -12.33 2.78 -0.97
C ILE A 264 -13.60 3.64 -0.90
N ARG A 265 -14.49 3.55 -1.87
CA ARG A 265 -15.79 4.25 -1.85
C ARG A 265 -16.63 3.85 -0.64
N ALA A 266 -16.71 2.55 -0.33
CA ALA A 266 -17.45 2.06 0.82
C ALA A 266 -16.93 2.63 2.15
N VAL A 267 -15.62 2.78 2.31
CA VAL A 267 -15.02 3.43 3.49
C VAL A 267 -15.40 4.91 3.55
N LEU A 268 -15.29 5.63 2.43
CA LEU A 268 -15.66 7.05 2.35
C LEU A 268 -17.13 7.28 2.68
N HIS A 269 -18.04 6.43 2.20
CA HIS A 269 -19.46 6.51 2.50
C HIS A 269 -19.79 6.30 3.99
N ARG A 270 -18.96 5.57 4.72
CA ARG A 270 -19.12 5.36 6.17
C ARG A 270 -18.47 6.46 7.01
N CYS A 271 -17.71 7.34 6.36
CA CYS A 271 -17.04 8.44 7.05
C CYS A 271 -18.07 9.53 7.43
N PRO A 272 -17.99 10.10 8.65
CA PRO A 272 -18.80 11.26 9.03
C PRO A 272 -18.58 12.44 8.08
N PRO A 273 -19.65 13.18 7.70
CA PRO A 273 -19.56 14.28 6.74
C PRO A 273 -18.55 15.37 7.14
N ASP A 274 -18.42 15.64 8.43
CA ASP A 274 -17.51 16.66 8.97
C ASP A 274 -16.03 16.38 8.66
N LEU A 275 -15.67 15.12 8.44
CA LEU A 275 -14.32 14.69 8.11
C LEU A 275 -14.05 14.65 6.60
N VAL A 276 -15.09 14.68 5.76
CA VAL A 276 -14.95 14.55 4.30
C VAL A 276 -14.19 15.73 3.70
N ALA A 277 -14.36 16.93 4.26
CA ALA A 277 -13.64 18.14 3.81
C ALA A 277 -12.12 17.98 3.96
N ASP A 278 -11.67 17.45 5.11
CA ASP A 278 -10.26 17.18 5.36
C ASP A 278 -9.69 16.16 4.35
N LEU A 279 -10.48 15.11 4.07
CA LEU A 279 -10.08 14.06 3.12
C LEU A 279 -9.96 14.61 1.69
N ALA A 280 -10.87 15.50 1.28
CA ALA A 280 -10.82 16.12 -0.04
C ALA A 280 -9.56 17.00 -0.22
N GLU A 281 -9.16 17.72 0.82
CA GLU A 281 -7.97 18.58 0.81
C GLU A 281 -6.66 17.76 0.87
N ARG A 282 -6.60 16.77 1.77
CA ARG A 282 -5.38 15.99 2.03
C ARG A 282 -5.17 14.86 1.04
N GLY A 283 -6.27 14.32 0.50
CA GLY A 283 -6.26 13.21 -0.43
C GLY A 283 -5.99 11.84 0.22
N VAL A 284 -5.61 10.91 -0.63
CA VAL A 284 -5.31 9.52 -0.29
C VAL A 284 -3.82 9.33 -0.12
N THR A 285 -3.38 8.73 0.99
CA THR A 285 -1.99 8.33 1.18
C THR A 285 -1.85 6.84 0.91
N LEU A 286 -1.06 6.49 -0.11
CA LEU A 286 -0.73 5.11 -0.46
C LEU A 286 0.52 4.64 0.28
N THR A 287 0.42 3.50 0.95
CA THR A 287 1.51 2.83 1.65
C THR A 287 1.47 1.32 1.41
N GLY A 288 2.45 0.59 1.95
CA GLY A 288 2.57 -0.85 1.73
C GLY A 288 3.46 -1.21 0.54
N GLY A 289 3.90 -2.47 0.48
CA GLY A 289 4.90 -2.93 -0.48
C GLY A 289 4.48 -2.85 -1.95
N ALA A 290 3.18 -2.88 -2.23
CA ALA A 290 2.61 -2.79 -3.58
C ALA A 290 2.02 -1.41 -3.91
N ALA A 291 2.19 -0.39 -3.06
CA ALA A 291 1.69 0.96 -3.31
C ALA A 291 2.27 1.63 -4.57
N ARG A 292 3.42 1.16 -5.03
CA ARG A 292 4.08 1.63 -6.27
C ARG A 292 3.70 0.82 -7.51
N LEU A 293 2.64 0.02 -7.46
CA LEU A 293 2.10 -0.61 -8.66
C LEU A 293 1.74 0.46 -9.69
N PRO A 294 2.26 0.34 -10.92
CA PRO A 294 2.03 1.34 -11.96
C PRO A 294 0.54 1.49 -12.27
N GLY A 295 0.08 2.75 -12.37
CA GLY A 295 -1.30 3.09 -12.67
C GLY A 295 -2.27 3.01 -11.49
N LEU A 296 -1.85 2.52 -10.33
CA LEU A 296 -2.68 2.42 -9.13
C LEU A 296 -3.11 3.80 -8.61
N ASP A 297 -2.15 4.72 -8.50
CA ASP A 297 -2.41 6.11 -8.10
C ASP A 297 -3.37 6.82 -9.06
N THR A 298 -3.18 6.61 -10.36
CA THR A 298 -4.04 7.17 -11.41
C THR A 298 -5.45 6.59 -11.35
N ALA A 299 -5.59 5.28 -11.13
CA ALA A 299 -6.89 4.63 -10.99
C ALA A 299 -7.65 5.14 -9.75
N ILE A 300 -6.98 5.28 -8.61
CA ILE A 300 -7.59 5.81 -7.38
C ILE A 300 -7.96 7.27 -7.55
N ARG A 301 -7.08 8.10 -8.13
CA ARG A 301 -7.36 9.52 -8.40
C ARG A 301 -8.57 9.69 -9.34
N GLY A 302 -8.60 8.93 -10.43
CA GLY A 302 -9.72 8.97 -11.38
C GLY A 302 -11.07 8.52 -10.78
N ASN A 303 -11.01 7.60 -9.83
CA ASN A 303 -12.21 7.04 -9.19
C ASN A 303 -12.76 7.92 -8.05
N THR A 304 -11.87 8.53 -7.25
CA THR A 304 -12.25 9.29 -6.05
C THR A 304 -12.28 10.81 -6.28
N GLY A 305 -11.64 11.30 -7.34
CA GLY A 305 -11.45 12.73 -7.55
C GLY A 305 -10.46 13.38 -6.58
N MET A 306 -9.86 12.61 -5.66
CA MET A 306 -8.97 13.13 -4.64
C MET A 306 -7.49 13.06 -5.06
N PRO A 307 -6.63 13.96 -4.56
CA PRO A 307 -5.18 13.83 -4.71
C PRO A 307 -4.69 12.49 -4.14
N VAL A 308 -3.71 11.88 -4.79
CA VAL A 308 -3.11 10.62 -4.32
C VAL A 308 -1.62 10.83 -4.11
N ASN A 309 -1.15 10.54 -2.91
CA ASN A 309 0.22 10.69 -2.46
C ASN A 309 0.80 9.31 -2.12
N VAL A 310 1.84 8.89 -2.82
CA VAL A 310 2.57 7.66 -2.48
C VAL A 310 3.66 7.98 -1.47
N ALA A 311 3.71 7.26 -0.36
CA ALA A 311 4.74 7.44 0.66
C ALA A 311 6.15 7.23 0.07
N GLU A 312 7.16 7.89 0.63
CA GLU A 312 8.53 7.83 0.12
C GLU A 312 9.10 6.41 0.15
N GLU A 313 8.95 5.70 1.27
CA GLU A 313 9.29 4.28 1.44
C GLU A 313 8.06 3.47 1.86
N PRO A 314 7.08 3.28 0.94
CA PRO A 314 5.74 2.81 1.32
C PRO A 314 5.76 1.43 1.98
N GLY A 315 6.70 0.57 1.59
CA GLY A 315 6.86 -0.75 2.21
C GLY A 315 7.36 -0.70 3.65
N LEU A 316 8.00 0.37 4.09
CA LEU A 316 8.60 0.49 5.42
C LEU A 316 7.74 1.27 6.42
N CYS A 317 6.68 1.96 5.98
CA CYS A 317 5.90 2.86 6.83
C CYS A 317 5.41 2.18 8.11
N ALA A 318 4.83 0.97 8.04
CA ALA A 318 4.32 0.28 9.23
C ALA A 318 5.43 0.02 10.28
N VAL A 319 6.56 -0.53 9.87
CA VAL A 319 7.67 -0.84 10.80
C VAL A 319 8.36 0.43 11.29
N GLN A 320 8.47 1.48 10.48
CA GLN A 320 9.05 2.77 10.87
C GLN A 320 8.14 3.49 11.89
N GLY A 321 6.82 3.48 11.66
CA GLY A 321 5.86 4.04 12.61
C GLY A 321 5.84 3.28 13.94
N LEU A 322 5.88 1.93 13.89
CA LEU A 322 6.01 1.14 15.11
C LEU A 322 7.35 1.40 15.81
N GLY A 323 8.44 1.58 15.04
CA GLY A 323 9.74 2.02 15.53
C GLY A 323 9.67 3.39 16.24
N ALA A 324 8.99 4.36 15.64
CA ALA A 324 8.79 5.68 16.23
C ALA A 324 8.00 5.62 17.57
N LEU A 325 7.01 4.74 17.65
CA LEU A 325 6.24 4.49 18.88
C LEU A 325 7.13 3.92 20.01
N ILE A 326 7.93 2.90 19.74
CA ILE A 326 8.81 2.32 20.77
C ILE A 326 9.95 3.26 21.17
N GLU A 327 10.38 4.15 20.28
CA GLU A 327 11.36 5.20 20.59
C GLU A 327 10.76 6.39 21.34
N GLY A 328 9.42 6.48 21.42
CA GLY A 328 8.73 7.58 22.09
C GLY A 328 8.77 8.90 21.31
N LYS A 329 8.97 8.83 20.00
CA LYS A 329 8.99 10.00 19.09
C LYS A 329 7.57 10.54 18.82
N VAL A 330 6.55 9.72 19.06
CA VAL A 330 5.13 10.05 18.92
C VAL A 330 4.59 10.60 20.25
N ARG A 331 3.85 11.70 20.20
CA ARG A 331 3.28 12.34 21.41
C ARG A 331 1.96 11.66 21.80
N PRO A 332 1.67 11.54 23.10
CA PRO A 332 0.34 11.09 23.54
C PRO A 332 -0.71 12.17 23.27
N LEU A 333 -1.90 11.76 22.81
CA LEU A 333 -3.10 12.60 22.78
C LEU A 333 -3.35 13.23 24.16
N GLY A 334 -3.57 14.54 24.19
CA GLY A 334 -4.07 15.23 25.37
C GLY A 334 -3.06 15.89 26.32
N ARG A 335 -1.75 15.93 26.00
CA ARG A 335 -0.83 16.82 26.71
C ARG A 335 -0.54 18.06 25.86
N PRO A 336 -0.99 19.27 26.27
CA PRO A 336 -0.54 20.50 25.64
C PRO A 336 0.99 20.57 25.82
N GLY A 337 1.70 20.48 24.70
CA GLY A 337 3.16 20.64 24.71
C GLY A 337 3.54 22.07 25.15
N PRO A 338 4.74 22.29 25.71
CA PRO A 338 5.23 23.63 25.89
C PRO A 338 5.16 24.36 24.55
N ARG A 339 4.55 25.54 24.52
CA ARG A 339 4.50 26.42 23.35
C ARG A 339 5.91 26.84 22.97
N GLY A 340 6.61 25.99 22.28
CA GLY A 340 7.97 26.14 21.76
C GLY A 340 7.97 25.94 20.27
N GLY A 341 8.06 27.05 19.54
CA GLY A 341 8.02 27.17 18.09
C GLY A 341 8.86 26.14 17.34
N ARG A 342 8.19 25.29 16.62
CA ARG A 342 8.69 24.56 15.44
C ARG A 342 7.56 24.24 14.45
N GLY A 343 6.62 25.19 14.31
CA GLY A 343 5.67 25.20 13.18
C GLY A 343 6.20 25.95 11.94
N ALA A 344 7.47 26.39 11.96
CA ALA A 344 8.04 27.22 10.91
C ALA A 344 8.48 26.43 9.65
N GLY A 345 8.89 25.17 9.79
CA GLY A 345 9.42 24.39 8.66
C GLY A 345 8.36 23.95 7.64
N PHE A 346 7.16 23.61 8.10
CA PHE A 346 6.08 23.17 7.21
C PHE A 346 5.39 24.36 6.51
N ARG A 347 5.21 25.48 7.23
CA ARG A 347 4.69 26.74 6.63
C ARG A 347 5.70 27.38 5.66
N GLN A 348 6.99 27.21 5.88
CA GLN A 348 8.03 27.72 5.00
C GLN A 348 8.13 26.92 3.70
N ARG A 349 7.97 25.59 3.74
CA ARG A 349 7.88 24.74 2.52
C ARG A 349 6.61 25.04 1.73
N ARG A 350 5.46 25.27 2.37
CA ARG A 350 4.22 25.70 1.69
C ARG A 350 4.35 27.09 1.02
N ARG A 351 5.05 28.05 1.66
CA ARG A 351 5.30 29.36 1.04
C ARG A 351 6.24 29.25 -0.14
N ALA A 352 7.27 28.43 -0.10
CA ALA A 352 8.17 28.20 -1.22
C ALA A 352 7.48 27.50 -2.40
N GLN A 353 6.57 26.55 -2.15
CA GLN A 353 5.78 25.89 -3.20
C GLN A 353 4.72 26.83 -3.80
N ALA A 354 4.08 27.66 -3.00
CA ALA A 354 3.12 28.67 -3.49
C ALA A 354 3.80 29.79 -4.25
N GLN A 355 5.00 30.21 -3.87
CA GLN A 355 5.80 31.20 -4.62
C GLN A 355 6.33 30.64 -5.93
N GLY A 356 6.80 29.40 -5.98
CA GLY A 356 7.23 28.74 -7.20
C GLY A 356 6.08 28.39 -8.17
N ALA A 357 4.83 28.30 -7.70
CA ALA A 357 3.65 28.19 -8.56
C ALA A 357 3.22 29.56 -9.12
N ALA A 358 3.32 30.63 -8.33
CA ALA A 358 3.02 32.00 -8.76
C ALA A 358 4.05 32.52 -9.78
N GLU A 359 5.32 32.19 -9.63
CA GLU A 359 6.37 32.57 -10.59
C GLU A 359 6.23 31.85 -11.94
N ARG A 360 5.74 30.60 -11.96
CA ARG A 360 5.46 29.87 -13.22
C ARG A 360 4.23 30.36 -13.98
N THR A 361 3.30 31.07 -13.30
CA THR A 361 2.12 31.67 -13.95
C THR A 361 2.42 33.07 -14.48
N ALA A 362 3.52 33.71 -14.06
CA ALA A 362 3.93 35.03 -14.51
C ALA A 362 4.82 35.01 -15.79
N GLU A 363 5.27 33.82 -16.25
CA GLU A 363 6.13 33.68 -17.43
C GLU A 363 5.38 33.25 -18.69
N LEU A 364 4.06 33.33 -18.74
CA LEU A 364 3.33 33.14 -20.02
C LEU A 364 3.28 34.48 -20.78
N PRO A 365 3.79 34.55 -22.00
CA PRO A 365 3.74 35.77 -22.79
C PRO A 365 2.29 36.12 -23.16
N ALA A 366 1.94 37.39 -22.98
CA ALA A 366 0.65 37.94 -23.38
C ALA A 366 0.38 37.76 -24.90
N PRO A 367 -0.85 37.40 -25.29
CA PRO A 367 -1.18 37.33 -26.71
C PRO A 367 -1.12 38.74 -27.34
N ALA A 368 -0.43 38.83 -28.44
CA ALA A 368 -0.28 40.06 -29.23
C ALA A 368 -1.63 40.60 -29.68
N ALA A 369 -1.89 41.86 -29.32
CA ALA A 369 -3.01 42.61 -29.82
C ALA A 369 -2.72 43.02 -31.29
N ASP A 370 -3.49 42.46 -32.19
CA ASP A 370 -3.48 42.90 -33.58
C ASP A 370 -4.70 43.80 -33.83
N THR A 371 -4.39 45.04 -34.19
CA THR A 371 -5.31 46.12 -34.49
C THR A 371 -5.65 46.06 -35.98
N ALA A 372 -6.91 45.87 -36.32
CA ALA A 372 -7.45 46.36 -37.64
C ALA A 372 -8.96 46.67 -37.51
N ARG A 373 -9.21 47.89 -37.36
CA ARG A 373 -10.03 48.87 -38.14
C ARG A 373 -11.25 48.34 -38.93
N ALA A 374 -12.40 48.81 -38.47
CA ALA A 374 -13.33 49.72 -39.17
C ALA A 374 -14.45 49.13 -40.01
N ALA A 375 -15.59 49.74 -39.79
CA ALA A 375 -16.78 49.97 -40.64
C ALA A 375 -17.80 48.81 -40.67
N GLY A 376 -19.01 48.94 -40.16
CA GLY A 376 -20.01 49.92 -40.46
C GLY A 376 -21.31 49.17 -40.81
N VAL A 377 -22.41 49.76 -40.37
CA VAL A 377 -23.77 49.58 -40.91
C VAL A 377 -24.72 48.63 -40.17
N ALA A 378 -25.49 49.20 -39.43
CA ALA A 378 -26.92 49.29 -39.09
C ALA A 378 -27.92 48.28 -39.64
N ALA A 379 -28.90 47.98 -38.75
CA ALA A 379 -30.36 47.86 -38.93
C ALA A 379 -30.94 46.56 -39.44
N GLY A 380 -32.01 46.13 -38.71
CA GLY A 380 -33.07 45.28 -39.21
C GLY A 380 -33.58 44.28 -38.18
N ALA A 381 -34.36 44.74 -37.24
CA ALA A 381 -35.77 44.47 -36.97
C ALA A 381 -36.28 43.01 -37.11
N ALA A 382 -36.69 42.50 -35.98
CA ALA A 382 -38.02 41.96 -35.61
C ALA A 382 -38.66 40.83 -36.47
N ALA A 383 -39.26 39.95 -35.66
CA ALA A 383 -40.47 39.14 -35.92
C ALA A 383 -40.26 37.70 -36.39
N GLY A 384 -40.88 36.81 -35.63
CA GLY A 384 -41.14 35.44 -36.01
C GLY A 384 -41.31 34.49 -34.80
N ALA A 385 -42.34 34.76 -33.99
CA ALA A 385 -42.90 33.80 -33.07
C ALA A 385 -43.86 32.86 -33.84
N ASP A 386 -44.09 31.69 -33.24
CA ASP A 386 -45.11 30.72 -33.56
C ASP A 386 -44.91 29.76 -34.74
N ALA A 387 -44.72 28.49 -34.38
CA ALA A 387 -45.51 27.36 -34.82
C ALA A 387 -44.74 26.05 -34.68
N ALA A 388 -45.08 25.23 -33.72
CA ALA A 388 -45.42 23.82 -33.87
C ALA A 388 -45.47 23.11 -32.54
N ARG A 389 -46.59 23.29 -31.87
CA ARG A 389 -47.23 22.24 -31.04
C ARG A 389 -48.13 21.43 -31.99
N ALA A 390 -47.74 20.19 -32.28
CA ALA A 390 -48.65 19.07 -32.66
C ALA A 390 -47.77 17.92 -33.16
N ASP A 391 -47.55 16.94 -32.29
CA ASP A 391 -47.57 15.50 -32.56
C ASP A 391 -47.05 14.70 -31.34
N GLU A 392 -47.80 14.85 -30.28
CA GLU A 392 -47.88 13.84 -29.23
C GLU A 392 -49.32 13.33 -29.25
N ARG A 393 -49.57 12.19 -29.88
CA ARG A 393 -50.65 11.26 -29.67
C ARG A 393 -50.81 10.38 -30.92
N GLU A 394 -50.05 9.30 -31.00
CA GLU A 394 -50.53 8.06 -31.60
C GLU A 394 -49.40 7.02 -31.67
N ALA A 395 -49.17 6.30 -30.58
CA ALA A 395 -48.58 4.98 -30.59
C ALA A 395 -48.66 4.36 -29.17
N ALA A 396 -49.91 4.27 -28.70
CA ALA A 396 -50.25 3.36 -27.61
C ALA A 396 -51.45 2.53 -28.09
N ARG A 397 -51.17 1.54 -28.94
CA ARG A 397 -52.01 0.34 -29.21
C ARG A 397 -51.42 -0.40 -30.42
N SER A 398 -50.56 -1.34 -30.15
CA SER A 398 -50.48 -2.67 -30.75
C SER A 398 -49.52 -3.50 -29.95
#